data_19d5b477a2ffaebfaebed69a260db623
#
_entry.id   19d5b477a2ffaebfaebed69a260db623
#
_cell.length_a   1.000
_cell.length_b   1.000
_cell.length_c   1.000
_cell.angle_alpha   90.00
_cell.angle_beta   90.00
_cell.angle_gamma   90.00
#
_symmetry.space_group_name_H-M   'P 1'
#
loop_
_entity.id
_entity.type
_entity.pdbx_description
1 polymer ?
#
loop_
_entity_poly.entity_id
_entity_poly.type
_entity_poly.pdbx_seq_one_letter_code
_entity_poly.pdbx_strand_id
1 'polypeptide(L)'
;SRHGGQIRSSSTRGSLLRNYSEFSSVSLTGDPAGYSWYHSLQTRLERRFANGFTLQASYTWAKSMEATEFLNTADAMPTEVISSLDRTNRLTGSGIFEIPVGRKRHFGASMHPVLNFIAGGWQLSGLYQHQSGAPLGFGNRIFNGDLHNIVLSNDKRSVDQWFTPA
;
A
#
# COMPACT_ATOMS: atom_id res chain seq x y z
N SER A 1 -27.29 64.22 2.73
CA SER A 1 -26.25 63.93 1.77
C SER A 1 -25.66 62.51 2.07
N ARG A 2 -26.13 61.49 1.36
CA ARG A 2 -25.56 60.14 1.45
C ARG A 2 -24.47 60.02 0.41
N HIS A 3 -23.22 60.01 0.84
CA HIS A 3 -22.14 59.65 -0.03
C HIS A 3 -22.14 58.12 -0.26
N GLY A 4 -22.63 57.66 -1.39
CA GLY A 4 -22.48 56.31 -1.88
C GLY A 4 -21.02 56.10 -2.31
N GLY A 5 -20.22 55.50 -1.42
CA GLY A 5 -18.91 55.03 -1.78
C GLY A 5 -19.04 53.93 -2.80
N GLN A 6 -18.69 54.19 -4.04
CA GLN A 6 -18.52 53.17 -5.04
C GLN A 6 -17.32 52.27 -4.64
N ILE A 7 -17.59 51.06 -4.19
CA ILE A 7 -16.58 50.02 -4.04
C ILE A 7 -16.19 49.58 -5.46
N ARG A 8 -15.09 50.15 -5.98
CA ARG A 8 -14.46 49.62 -7.22
C ARG A 8 -13.73 48.35 -6.85
N SER A 9 -14.42 47.20 -6.98
CA SER A 9 -13.73 45.93 -7.01
C SER A 9 -13.11 45.73 -8.37
N SER A 10 -11.80 45.62 -8.46
CA SER A 10 -11.11 45.24 -9.70
C SER A 10 -11.37 43.76 -9.95
N SER A 11 -12.17 43.43 -10.96
CA SER A 11 -12.40 42.06 -11.43
C SER A 11 -11.36 41.73 -12.51
N THR A 12 -10.71 40.59 -12.39
CA THR A 12 -9.85 40.07 -13.47
C THR A 12 -10.71 39.59 -14.63
N ARG A 13 -10.19 39.75 -15.85
CA ARG A 13 -10.88 39.31 -17.07
C ARG A 13 -11.32 37.84 -17.01
N GLY A 14 -10.52 36.98 -16.35
CA GLY A 14 -10.83 35.58 -16.13
C GLY A 14 -12.02 35.33 -15.19
N SER A 15 -12.32 36.24 -14.24
CA SER A 15 -13.48 36.10 -13.36
C SER A 15 -14.80 36.42 -14.07
N LEU A 16 -14.76 37.30 -15.08
CA LEU A 16 -15.93 37.65 -15.88
C LEU A 16 -16.34 36.55 -16.90
N LEU A 17 -15.43 35.66 -17.22
CA LEU A 17 -15.65 34.51 -18.12
C LEU A 17 -16.21 33.28 -17.42
N ARG A 18 -16.34 33.32 -16.10
CA ARG A 18 -16.93 32.22 -15.33
C ARG A 18 -18.45 32.24 -15.47
N ASN A 19 -19.08 31.05 -15.43
CA ASN A 19 -20.54 30.91 -15.49
C ASN A 19 -21.25 31.63 -14.32
N TYR A 20 -20.55 31.83 -13.20
CA TYR A 20 -21.03 32.53 -12.00
C TYR A 20 -19.99 33.58 -11.60
N SER A 21 -19.96 34.71 -12.32
CA SER A 21 -18.98 35.77 -12.15
C SER A 21 -19.07 36.52 -10.81
N GLU A 22 -20.21 36.41 -10.13
CA GLU A 22 -20.48 37.07 -8.84
C GLU A 22 -19.85 36.33 -7.65
N PHE A 23 -19.46 35.07 -7.85
CA PHE A 23 -18.86 34.23 -6.80
C PHE A 23 -17.36 34.03 -7.06
N SER A 24 -16.58 34.09 -6.01
CA SER A 24 -15.13 33.82 -6.07
C SER A 24 -14.85 32.35 -6.39
N SER A 25 -15.69 31.45 -5.88
CA SER A 25 -15.68 30.00 -6.17
C SER A 25 -17.06 29.41 -6.01
N VAL A 26 -17.36 28.40 -6.82
CA VAL A 26 -18.55 27.55 -6.65
C VAL A 26 -18.05 26.12 -6.53
N SER A 27 -18.36 25.47 -5.42
CA SER A 27 -17.98 24.08 -5.14
C SER A 27 -19.22 23.20 -5.14
N LEU A 28 -19.17 22.13 -5.90
CA LEU A 28 -20.14 21.05 -5.81
C LEU A 28 -19.70 20.09 -4.70
N THR A 29 -20.52 19.96 -3.65
CA THR A 29 -20.28 19.02 -2.55
C THR A 29 -21.14 17.78 -2.72
N GLY A 30 -20.55 16.60 -2.45
CA GLY A 30 -21.28 15.34 -2.53
C GLY A 30 -21.52 14.85 -3.96
N ASP A 31 -20.68 15.22 -4.90
CA ASP A 31 -20.74 14.68 -6.27
C ASP A 31 -20.47 13.16 -6.24
N PRO A 32 -21.40 12.30 -6.70
CA PRO A 32 -21.25 10.85 -6.69
C PRO A 32 -20.39 10.31 -7.85
N ALA A 33 -19.58 11.15 -8.50
CA ALA A 33 -18.74 10.74 -9.62
C ALA A 33 -17.54 9.86 -9.23
N GLY A 34 -17.18 9.84 -7.94
CA GLY A 34 -16.07 9.03 -7.44
C GLY A 34 -16.35 7.52 -7.45
N TYR A 35 -15.38 6.74 -7.88
CA TYR A 35 -15.43 5.27 -7.87
C TYR A 35 -14.07 4.65 -7.54
N SER A 36 -14.09 3.37 -7.17
CA SER A 36 -12.89 2.59 -6.90
C SER A 36 -13.09 1.14 -7.29
N TRP A 37 -11.99 0.44 -7.59
CA TRP A 37 -12.03 -1.00 -7.87
C TRP A 37 -10.81 -1.70 -7.31
N TYR A 38 -11.01 -2.97 -6.99
CA TYR A 38 -10.02 -3.81 -6.37
C TYR A 38 -9.98 -5.17 -7.05
N HIS A 39 -8.80 -5.60 -7.47
CA HIS A 39 -8.56 -6.93 -8.00
C HIS A 39 -7.50 -7.63 -7.16
N SER A 40 -7.73 -8.90 -6.82
CA SER A 40 -6.74 -9.66 -6.07
C SER A 40 -6.73 -11.14 -6.45
N LEU A 41 -5.54 -11.71 -6.42
CA LEU A 41 -5.29 -13.15 -6.38
C LEU A 41 -4.87 -13.52 -4.96
N GLN A 42 -5.62 -14.40 -4.32
CA GLN A 42 -5.34 -14.87 -2.97
C GLN A 42 -5.07 -16.35 -2.99
N THR A 43 -3.94 -16.75 -2.42
CA THR A 43 -3.57 -18.16 -2.27
C THR A 43 -3.35 -18.49 -0.81
N ARG A 44 -3.78 -19.69 -0.40
CA ARG A 44 -3.57 -20.18 0.95
C ARG A 44 -3.04 -21.61 0.89
N LEU A 45 -1.99 -21.85 1.64
CA LEU A 45 -1.43 -23.18 1.89
C LEU A 45 -1.59 -23.49 3.37
N GLU A 46 -2.17 -24.63 3.67
CA GLU A 46 -2.34 -25.10 5.04
C GLU A 46 -1.87 -26.55 5.13
N ARG A 47 -0.99 -26.80 6.09
CA ARG A 47 -0.62 -28.14 6.49
C ARG A 47 -0.94 -28.32 7.96
N ARG A 48 -1.90 -29.18 8.25
CA ARG A 48 -2.24 -29.55 9.61
C ARG A 48 -1.12 -30.34 10.26
N PHE A 49 -1.10 -30.35 11.58
CA PHE A 49 -0.08 -31.03 12.34
C PHE A 49 0.08 -32.47 11.90
N ALA A 50 1.24 -32.78 11.34
CA ALA A 50 1.65 -34.13 10.97
C ALA A 50 3.18 -34.21 11.08
N ASN A 51 3.68 -35.28 11.69
CA ASN A 51 5.13 -35.51 11.87
C ASN A 51 5.85 -34.33 12.60
N GLY A 52 5.19 -33.70 13.57
CA GLY A 52 5.79 -32.61 14.33
C GLY A 52 5.79 -31.26 13.63
N PHE A 53 5.02 -31.08 12.53
CA PHE A 53 5.06 -29.85 11.75
C PHE A 53 3.66 -29.35 11.42
N THR A 54 3.42 -28.05 11.62
CA THR A 54 2.24 -27.32 11.15
C THR A 54 2.70 -26.10 10.36
N LEU A 55 2.11 -25.85 9.23
CA LEU A 55 2.37 -24.67 8.41
C LEU A 55 1.06 -24.08 7.93
N GLN A 56 0.93 -22.78 8.05
CA GLN A 56 -0.09 -22.00 7.37
C GLN A 56 0.60 -20.82 6.69
N ALA A 57 0.39 -20.67 5.39
CA ALA A 57 0.89 -19.57 4.61
C ALA A 57 -0.23 -19.01 3.74
N SER A 58 -0.30 -17.69 3.61
CA SER A 58 -1.20 -17.03 2.69
C SER A 58 -0.46 -15.92 1.95
N TYR A 59 -0.71 -15.85 0.65
CA TYR A 59 -0.17 -14.83 -0.20
C TYR A 59 -1.30 -14.14 -0.96
N THR A 60 -1.28 -12.82 -0.95
CA THR A 60 -2.20 -11.97 -1.70
C THR A 60 -1.40 -11.08 -2.63
N TRP A 61 -1.72 -11.17 -3.91
CA TRP A 61 -1.31 -10.19 -4.91
C TRP A 61 -2.52 -9.37 -5.31
N ALA A 62 -2.45 -8.05 -5.14
CA ALA A 62 -3.60 -7.18 -5.29
C ALA A 62 -3.25 -5.88 -6.01
N LYS A 63 -4.28 -5.26 -6.60
CA LYS A 63 -4.23 -3.92 -7.15
C LYS A 63 -5.48 -3.18 -6.75
N SER A 64 -5.31 -2.03 -6.09
CA SER A 64 -6.37 -1.12 -5.71
C SER A 64 -6.22 0.19 -6.47
N MET A 65 -7.27 0.58 -7.15
CA MET A 65 -7.35 1.81 -7.94
C MET A 65 -8.53 2.64 -7.46
N GLU A 66 -8.41 3.94 -7.61
CA GLU A 66 -9.48 4.88 -7.28
C GLU A 66 -9.49 6.06 -8.25
N ALA A 67 -10.65 6.65 -8.40
CA ALA A 67 -10.89 7.87 -9.16
C ALA A 67 -11.84 8.74 -8.32
N THR A 68 -11.27 9.53 -7.41
CA THR A 68 -12.02 10.33 -6.43
C THR A 68 -11.71 11.81 -6.54
N GLU A 69 -10.67 12.17 -7.29
CA GLU A 69 -10.23 13.55 -7.46
C GLU A 69 -10.12 13.91 -8.95
N PHE A 70 -10.43 15.15 -9.25
CA PHE A 70 -10.23 15.72 -10.57
C PHE A 70 -8.84 16.35 -10.66
N LEU A 71 -8.11 16.07 -11.74
CA LEU A 71 -6.82 16.69 -11.99
C LEU A 71 -6.97 18.18 -12.30
N ASN A 72 -8.01 18.54 -13.07
CA ASN A 72 -8.36 19.91 -13.38
C ASN A 72 -9.86 20.13 -13.13
N THR A 73 -10.23 21.36 -12.84
CA THR A 73 -11.63 21.75 -12.60
C THR A 73 -12.53 21.64 -13.84
N ALA A 74 -11.95 21.48 -15.03
CA ALA A 74 -12.67 21.33 -16.29
C ALA A 74 -12.82 19.88 -16.74
N ASP A 75 -12.27 18.92 -16.00
CA ASP A 75 -12.35 17.51 -16.34
C ASP A 75 -13.78 17.01 -16.13
N ALA A 76 -14.25 16.19 -17.05
CA ALA A 76 -15.60 15.61 -16.99
C ALA A 76 -15.71 14.42 -16.04
N MET A 77 -14.58 13.77 -15.74
CA MET A 77 -14.48 12.56 -14.92
C MET A 77 -13.31 12.66 -13.96
N PRO A 78 -13.39 12.03 -12.78
CA PRO A 78 -12.26 11.93 -11.88
C PRO A 78 -11.10 11.16 -12.52
N THR A 79 -9.89 11.50 -12.13
CA THR A 79 -8.67 10.89 -12.65
C THR A 79 -8.39 9.57 -11.96
N GLU A 80 -8.13 8.53 -12.75
CA GLU A 80 -7.79 7.19 -12.24
C GLU A 80 -6.35 7.15 -11.72
N VAL A 81 -6.21 6.79 -10.46
CA VAL A 81 -4.92 6.69 -9.78
C VAL A 81 -4.82 5.40 -8.97
N ILE A 82 -3.59 5.00 -8.64
CA ILE A 82 -3.37 3.93 -7.68
C ILE A 82 -3.80 4.44 -6.31
N SER A 83 -4.69 3.71 -5.65
CA SER A 83 -5.15 4.07 -4.31
C SER A 83 -3.99 4.13 -3.31
N SER A 84 -4.01 5.10 -2.44
CA SER A 84 -3.06 5.21 -1.32
C SER A 84 -3.08 4.00 -0.39
N LEU A 85 -4.17 3.26 -0.41
CA LEU A 85 -4.37 2.00 0.33
C LEU A 85 -3.82 0.78 -0.39
N ASP A 86 -3.33 0.90 -1.64
CA ASP A 86 -2.78 -0.22 -2.39
C ASP A 86 -1.59 -0.85 -1.68
N ARG A 87 -1.64 -2.17 -1.59
CA ARG A 87 -0.56 -3.02 -1.06
C ARG A 87 -0.44 -4.21 -1.98
N THR A 88 0.39 -4.05 -2.99
CA THR A 88 0.47 -4.99 -4.10
C THR A 88 0.77 -6.43 -3.66
N ASN A 89 1.65 -6.60 -2.67
CA ASN A 89 2.03 -7.93 -2.19
C ASN A 89 1.85 -8.02 -0.68
N ARG A 90 1.21 -9.08 -0.23
CA ARG A 90 1.11 -9.43 1.20
C ARG A 90 1.34 -10.91 1.37
N LEU A 91 2.35 -11.27 2.15
CA LEU A 91 2.70 -12.62 2.53
C LEU A 91 2.58 -12.76 4.04
N THR A 92 1.83 -13.73 4.50
CA THR A 92 1.78 -14.11 5.92
C THR A 92 2.07 -15.59 6.03
N GLY A 93 2.88 -15.95 7.02
CA GLY A 93 3.22 -17.33 7.31
C GLY A 93 3.26 -17.57 8.80
N SER A 94 2.71 -18.68 9.27
CA SER A 94 2.85 -19.13 10.64
C SER A 94 3.12 -20.63 10.65
N GLY A 95 3.92 -21.05 11.60
CA GLY A 95 4.27 -22.46 11.71
C GLY A 95 4.69 -22.84 13.10
N ILE A 96 4.54 -24.13 13.35
CA ILE A 96 5.00 -24.79 14.56
C ILE A 96 5.83 -26.00 14.11
N PHE A 97 7.03 -26.13 14.65
CA PHE A 97 7.93 -27.24 14.37
C PHE A 97 8.42 -27.85 15.67
N GLU A 98 8.09 -29.12 15.90
CA GLU A 98 8.66 -29.89 16.99
C GLU A 98 10.03 -30.42 16.59
N ILE A 99 11.05 -30.06 17.35
CA ILE A 99 12.40 -30.57 17.12
C ILE A 99 12.41 -32.07 17.41
N PRO A 100 12.76 -32.92 16.42
CA PRO A 100 12.66 -34.37 16.53
C PRO A 100 13.81 -34.98 17.35
N VAL A 101 14.15 -34.34 18.48
CA VAL A 101 15.22 -34.78 19.42
C VAL A 101 14.57 -35.24 20.71
N GLY A 102 15.05 -36.36 21.25
CA GLY A 102 14.60 -36.92 22.53
C GLY A 102 14.23 -38.39 22.49
N ARG A 103 13.84 -38.93 23.64
CA ARG A 103 13.42 -40.34 23.76
C ARG A 103 12.19 -40.59 22.91
N LYS A 104 12.21 -41.71 22.13
CA LYS A 104 11.16 -42.09 21.17
C LYS A 104 10.99 -41.10 19.99
N ARG A 105 11.92 -40.18 19.76
CA ARG A 105 11.98 -39.30 18.59
C ARG A 105 13.01 -39.80 17.57
N HIS A 106 13.08 -39.19 16.41
CA HIS A 106 13.96 -39.61 15.31
C HIS A 106 15.44 -39.53 15.70
N PHE A 107 15.82 -38.48 16.46
CA PHE A 107 17.18 -38.31 16.99
C PHE A 107 17.19 -38.47 18.51
N GLY A 108 18.10 -39.33 19.04
CA GLY A 108 18.28 -39.51 20.48
C GLY A 108 17.30 -40.50 21.13
N ALA A 109 16.82 -41.51 20.39
CA ALA A 109 15.86 -42.52 20.90
C ALA A 109 16.33 -43.22 22.20
N SER A 110 17.64 -43.46 22.37
CA SER A 110 18.27 -44.07 23.52
C SER A 110 18.90 -43.08 24.51
N MET A 111 18.55 -41.78 24.41
CA MET A 111 19.14 -40.73 25.25
C MET A 111 18.86 -40.94 26.73
N HIS A 112 19.87 -40.66 27.57
CA HIS A 112 19.76 -40.71 29.04
C HIS A 112 18.63 -39.77 29.54
N PRO A 113 17.84 -40.17 30.57
CA PRO A 113 16.71 -39.37 31.05
C PRO A 113 17.06 -37.91 31.37
N VAL A 114 18.20 -37.64 31.95
CA VAL A 114 18.66 -36.28 32.30
C VAL A 114 18.91 -35.45 31.04
N LEU A 115 19.55 -36.02 30.02
CA LEU A 115 19.79 -35.33 28.76
C LEU A 115 18.49 -35.08 27.99
N ASN A 116 17.53 -36.04 28.05
CA ASN A 116 16.22 -35.85 27.45
C ASN A 116 15.42 -34.75 28.13
N PHE A 117 15.58 -34.52 29.44
CA PHE A 117 14.91 -33.41 30.13
C PHE A 117 15.38 -32.05 29.60
N ILE A 118 16.67 -31.94 29.24
CA ILE A 118 17.25 -30.69 28.74
C ILE A 118 17.06 -30.51 27.23
N ALA A 119 17.28 -31.56 26.44
CA ALA A 119 17.36 -31.51 24.99
C ALA A 119 16.09 -32.00 24.26
N GLY A 120 15.18 -32.69 24.96
CA GLY A 120 13.97 -33.23 24.38
C GLY A 120 12.76 -32.33 24.52
N GLY A 121 11.82 -32.48 23.58
CA GLY A 121 10.50 -31.82 23.67
C GLY A 121 10.47 -30.36 23.27
N TRP A 122 11.50 -29.84 22.64
CA TRP A 122 11.52 -28.46 22.17
C TRP A 122 10.59 -28.28 20.96
N GLN A 123 9.89 -27.14 20.98
CA GLN A 123 9.00 -26.71 19.92
C GLN A 123 9.39 -25.29 19.49
N LEU A 124 9.56 -25.10 18.20
CA LEU A 124 9.78 -23.78 17.60
C LEU A 124 8.47 -23.31 16.97
N SER A 125 8.02 -22.13 17.34
CA SER A 125 6.86 -21.49 16.68
C SER A 125 7.29 -20.13 16.14
N GLY A 126 6.73 -19.78 14.97
CA GLY A 126 7.05 -18.53 14.33
C GLY A 126 5.88 -17.95 13.54
N LEU A 127 5.85 -16.62 13.46
CA LEU A 127 4.97 -15.84 12.60
C LEU A 127 5.84 -14.95 11.72
N TYR A 128 5.58 -15.00 10.44
CA TYR A 128 6.21 -14.13 9.45
C TYR A 128 5.14 -13.31 8.72
N GLN A 129 5.37 -12.02 8.58
CA GLN A 129 4.53 -11.13 7.79
C GLN A 129 5.41 -10.21 6.95
N HIS A 130 5.09 -10.15 5.67
CA HIS A 130 5.68 -9.22 4.71
C HIS A 130 4.57 -8.51 3.94
N GLN A 131 4.72 -7.21 3.73
CA GLN A 131 3.77 -6.41 2.96
C GLN A 131 4.53 -5.34 2.18
N SER A 132 4.12 -5.12 0.92
CA SER A 132 4.62 -4.00 0.12
C SER A 132 4.31 -2.65 0.78
N GLY A 133 5.18 -1.68 0.58
CA GLY A 133 4.95 -0.30 0.97
C GLY A 133 3.74 0.33 0.29
N ALA A 134 3.31 1.47 0.79
CA ALA A 134 2.32 2.31 0.11
C ALA A 134 2.88 2.86 -1.20
N PRO A 135 2.03 3.11 -2.21
CA PRO A 135 2.43 3.85 -3.39
C PRO A 135 2.98 5.22 -3.01
N LEU A 136 4.02 5.64 -3.71
CA LEU A 136 4.56 6.99 -3.54
C LEU A 136 3.71 7.96 -4.36
N GLY A 137 3.16 8.97 -3.71
CA GLY A 137 2.47 10.08 -4.36
C GLY A 137 3.42 11.27 -4.55
N PHE A 138 3.60 11.71 -5.78
CA PHE A 138 4.40 12.90 -6.08
C PHE A 138 3.55 14.19 -6.16
N GLY A 139 2.24 14.06 -5.90
CA GLY A 139 1.28 15.13 -6.09
C GLY A 139 1.09 15.50 -7.56
N ASN A 140 0.45 16.64 -7.80
CA ASN A 140 0.18 17.14 -9.15
C ASN A 140 1.42 17.86 -9.70
N ARG A 141 2.32 17.13 -10.37
CA ARG A 141 3.57 17.65 -10.91
C ARG A 141 3.68 17.37 -12.41
N ILE A 142 4.16 18.34 -13.16
CA ILE A 142 4.53 18.14 -14.55
C ILE A 142 5.99 17.64 -14.56
N PHE A 143 6.20 16.45 -15.08
CA PHE A 143 7.52 15.89 -15.26
C PHE A 143 8.01 16.19 -16.69
N ASN A 144 9.17 16.84 -16.79
CA ASN A 144 9.81 17.13 -18.06
C ASN A 144 11.03 16.23 -18.25
N GLY A 145 10.81 15.02 -18.75
CA GLY A 145 11.85 14.02 -18.96
C GLY A 145 11.28 12.65 -19.36
N ASP A 146 12.18 11.66 -19.46
CA ASP A 146 11.79 10.28 -19.72
C ASP A 146 11.39 9.57 -18.43
N LEU A 147 10.11 9.14 -18.37
CA LEU A 147 9.55 8.43 -17.23
C LEU A 147 10.25 7.10 -16.92
N HIS A 148 10.89 6.48 -17.93
CA HIS A 148 11.62 5.22 -17.73
C HIS A 148 12.93 5.41 -16.97
N ASN A 149 13.47 6.63 -16.93
CA ASN A 149 14.74 6.97 -16.28
C ASN A 149 14.57 7.60 -14.87
N ILE A 150 13.33 7.71 -14.37
CA ILE A 150 13.09 8.27 -13.05
C ILE A 150 13.60 7.35 -11.94
N VAL A 151 13.37 6.05 -12.08
CA VAL A 151 13.69 5.07 -11.06
C VAL A 151 15.09 4.53 -11.28
N LEU A 152 15.94 4.65 -10.27
CA LEU A 152 17.29 4.08 -10.33
C LEU A 152 17.25 2.55 -10.44
N SER A 153 18.24 1.97 -11.13
CA SER A 153 18.45 0.53 -11.16
C SER A 153 18.73 -0.01 -9.75
N ASN A 154 18.41 -1.28 -9.51
CA ASN A 154 18.45 -1.88 -8.17
C ASN A 154 19.83 -1.78 -7.50
N ASP A 155 20.92 -1.80 -8.29
CA ASP A 155 22.31 -1.68 -7.85
C ASP A 155 22.68 -0.27 -7.37
N LYS A 156 21.92 0.75 -7.79
CA LYS A 156 22.16 2.16 -7.47
C LYS A 156 21.19 2.73 -6.42
N ARG A 157 20.20 1.94 -6.00
CA ARG A 157 19.25 2.36 -4.98
C ARG A 157 19.89 2.28 -3.60
N SER A 158 19.66 3.34 -2.80
CA SER A 158 20.02 3.38 -1.39
C SER A 158 18.79 3.77 -0.56
N VAL A 159 18.90 3.72 0.76
CA VAL A 159 17.83 4.16 1.66
C VAL A 159 17.46 5.62 1.42
N ASP A 160 18.45 6.44 1.03
CA ASP A 160 18.29 7.89 0.86
C ASP A 160 18.00 8.30 -0.59
N GLN A 161 18.20 7.40 -1.57
CA GLN A 161 18.07 7.74 -2.98
C GLN A 161 17.49 6.59 -3.81
N TRP A 162 16.26 6.78 -4.26
CA TRP A 162 15.52 5.85 -5.10
C TRP A 162 15.29 6.35 -6.52
N PHE A 163 15.43 7.66 -6.72
CA PHE A 163 15.14 8.34 -7.97
C PHE A 163 16.36 9.12 -8.46
N THR A 164 16.44 9.29 -9.76
CA THR A 164 17.45 10.15 -10.37
C THR A 164 17.17 11.59 -9.96
N PRO A 165 18.13 12.31 -9.35
CA PRO A 165 17.97 13.75 -9.10
C PRO A 165 17.85 14.47 -10.43
N ALA A 166 16.96 15.47 -10.49
CA ALA A 166 16.78 16.33 -11.66
C ALA A 166 17.96 17.27 -11.84
#